data_f09d57dc6d52f74d98cfa93d9a769f06
#
_entry.id   f09d57dc6d52f74d98cfa93d9a769f06
#
_cell.length_a   1.000
_cell.length_b   1.000
_cell.length_c   1.000
_cell.angle_alpha   90.00
_cell.angle_beta   90.00
_cell.angle_gamma   90.00
#
_symmetry.space_group_name_H-M   'P 1'
#
loop_
_entity.id
_entity.type
_entity.pdbx_description
1 polymer ?
#
loop_
_entity_poly.entity_id
_entity_poly.type
_entity_poly.pdbx_seq_one_letter_code
_entity_poly.pdbx_strand_id
1 'polypeptide(L)'
;IVGGPPCQAYSLVGRSCDSNKMLGDKRNYLYKFYGEFLQRYQPKYFVFENVLGLLSAKDANGNYYFQEMRNLFKKLGYETEYRILNANDYGALQARKRVILVGRRGHQTGFYPQLETDKPNVLVNEIFTDLPAIHAGEGSVRPCKMKKYTGKWLHNSGIKNNDIPVTWHIARPLNQQDSKIYRLVTDLWSREGKRMEYNDLPENLKTHKNRTAFADRFKVVAGNLSASHTVLAHLAKDGHYYIHPDSYQNRSITPREAARLQTFPDDYYFEGGTDKPSRTAAFRQIGNAVPVILARKIAENLKENWHE
;
A
#
# COMPACT_ATOMS: atom_id res chain seq x y z
N ILE A 1 19.71 8.39 4.67
CA ILE A 1 18.40 9.06 4.52
C ILE A 1 17.46 8.11 3.80
N VAL A 2 16.20 7.99 4.29
CA VAL A 2 15.14 7.21 3.63
C VAL A 2 13.98 8.14 3.34
N GLY A 3 13.38 8.05 2.15
CA GLY A 3 12.22 8.87 1.82
C GLY A 3 11.45 8.39 0.59
N GLY A 4 10.14 8.72 0.59
CA GLY A 4 9.24 8.52 -0.53
C GLY A 4 8.49 9.82 -0.82
N PRO A 5 9.03 10.72 -1.64
CA PRO A 5 8.32 11.95 -1.99
C PRO A 5 6.95 11.65 -2.61
N PRO A 6 5.94 12.52 -2.41
CA PRO A 6 4.59 12.29 -2.89
C PRO A 6 4.52 11.88 -4.36
N CYS A 7 3.89 10.72 -4.60
CA CYS A 7 3.81 10.08 -5.91
C CYS A 7 2.58 10.49 -6.74
N GLN A 8 1.74 11.41 -6.25
CA GLN A 8 0.43 11.71 -6.85
C GLN A 8 0.55 12.17 -8.31
N ALA A 9 1.53 13.00 -8.61
CA ALA A 9 1.78 13.50 -9.95
C ALA A 9 2.40 12.44 -10.91
N TYR A 10 3.03 11.39 -10.37
CA TYR A 10 3.62 10.30 -11.16
C TYR A 10 2.68 9.11 -11.32
N SER A 11 1.67 8.96 -10.46
CA SER A 11 0.78 7.80 -10.49
C SER A 11 -0.02 7.76 -11.79
N LEU A 12 -0.20 6.55 -12.36
CA LEU A 12 -1.00 6.36 -13.57
C LEU A 12 -2.44 6.86 -13.35
N VAL A 13 -3.04 6.57 -12.19
CA VAL A 13 -4.38 7.02 -11.82
C VAL A 13 -4.44 8.54 -11.69
N GLY A 14 -3.44 9.17 -11.03
CA GLY A 14 -3.39 10.64 -10.91
C GLY A 14 -3.34 11.30 -12.28
N ARG A 15 -2.49 10.80 -13.19
CA ARG A 15 -2.36 11.32 -14.55
C ARG A 15 -3.58 11.08 -15.44
N SER A 16 -4.28 9.97 -15.27
CA SER A 16 -5.50 9.67 -16.05
C SER A 16 -6.72 10.50 -15.63
N CYS A 17 -6.74 10.98 -14.39
CA CYS A 17 -7.82 11.81 -13.85
C CYS A 17 -7.62 13.32 -14.07
N ASP A 18 -6.46 13.74 -14.55
CA ASP A 18 -6.12 15.14 -14.80
C ASP A 18 -6.05 15.43 -16.29
N SER A 19 -6.76 16.48 -16.74
CA SER A 19 -6.86 16.86 -18.16
C SER A 19 -5.50 17.19 -18.78
N ASN A 20 -4.56 17.72 -17.98
CA ASN A 20 -3.21 18.06 -18.40
C ASN A 20 -2.19 16.98 -18.06
N LYS A 21 -2.64 15.76 -17.65
CA LYS A 21 -1.78 14.64 -17.26
C LYS A 21 -0.73 15.00 -16.20
N MET A 22 -1.07 15.89 -15.30
CA MET A 22 -0.21 16.46 -14.25
C MET A 22 1.03 17.20 -14.82
N LEU A 23 1.00 17.66 -16.07
CA LEU A 23 2.06 18.50 -16.63
C LEU A 23 2.11 19.83 -15.88
N GLY A 24 3.31 20.27 -15.45
CA GLY A 24 3.50 21.50 -14.69
C GLY A 24 3.11 21.43 -13.21
N ASP A 25 2.63 20.29 -12.69
CA ASP A 25 2.35 20.14 -11.27
C ASP A 25 3.65 20.28 -10.44
N LYS A 26 3.64 21.21 -9.48
CA LYS A 26 4.81 21.46 -8.60
C LYS A 26 5.27 20.21 -7.84
N ARG A 27 4.37 19.25 -7.60
CA ARG A 27 4.69 17.99 -6.93
C ARG A 27 5.65 17.10 -7.74
N ASN A 28 5.72 17.28 -9.06
CA ASN A 28 6.70 16.61 -9.91
C ASN A 28 8.15 16.95 -9.56
N TYR A 29 8.38 18.07 -8.87
CA TYR A 29 9.71 18.56 -8.54
C TYR A 29 10.09 18.37 -7.07
N LEU A 30 9.28 17.66 -6.27
CA LEU A 30 9.57 17.43 -4.84
C LEU A 30 10.86 16.63 -4.61
N TYR A 31 11.32 15.89 -5.60
CA TYR A 31 12.64 15.23 -5.54
C TYR A 31 13.81 16.22 -5.43
N LYS A 32 13.64 17.49 -5.84
CA LYS A 32 14.64 18.54 -5.67
C LYS A 32 14.88 18.84 -4.19
N PHE A 33 13.83 18.91 -3.38
CA PHE A 33 13.96 19.04 -1.93
C PHE A 33 14.66 17.83 -1.31
N TYR A 34 14.40 16.62 -1.83
CA TYR A 34 15.14 15.44 -1.42
C TYR A 34 16.64 15.60 -1.73
N GLY A 35 16.98 16.17 -2.90
CA GLY A 35 18.35 16.55 -3.27
C GLY A 35 18.99 17.56 -2.30
N GLU A 36 18.24 18.55 -1.83
CA GLU A 36 18.72 19.53 -0.82
C GLU A 36 19.09 18.84 0.50
N PHE A 37 18.29 17.84 0.95
CA PHE A 37 18.63 17.02 2.11
C PHE A 37 19.92 16.22 1.87
N LEU A 38 20.09 15.63 0.69
CA LEU A 38 21.32 14.89 0.34
C LEU A 38 22.53 15.81 0.32
N GLN A 39 22.41 17.02 -0.22
CA GLN A 39 23.47 18.01 -0.25
C GLN A 39 23.87 18.47 1.15
N ARG A 40 22.88 18.70 2.03
CA ARG A 40 23.10 19.20 3.38
C ARG A 40 23.70 18.15 4.31
N TYR A 41 23.17 16.94 4.30
CA TYR A 41 23.53 15.90 5.27
C TYR A 41 24.55 14.89 4.77
N GLN A 42 24.79 14.86 3.46
CA GLN A 42 25.77 14.01 2.80
C GLN A 42 25.84 12.55 3.33
N PRO A 43 24.70 11.84 3.44
CA PRO A 43 24.69 10.48 3.97
C PRO A 43 25.52 9.55 3.09
N LYS A 44 26.13 8.50 3.68
CA LYS A 44 26.82 7.45 2.91
C LYS A 44 25.86 6.75 1.95
N TYR A 45 24.64 6.43 2.42
CA TYR A 45 23.57 5.84 1.63
C TYR A 45 22.26 6.60 1.76
N PHE A 46 21.43 6.51 0.71
CA PHE A 46 20.03 6.89 0.79
C PHE A 46 19.14 5.86 0.08
N VAL A 47 17.88 5.77 0.52
CA VAL A 47 16.85 4.95 -0.12
C VAL A 47 15.70 5.85 -0.54
N PHE A 48 15.34 5.80 -1.81
CA PHE A 48 14.26 6.56 -2.39
C PHE A 48 13.19 5.61 -2.94
N GLU A 49 11.95 5.72 -2.47
CA GLU A 49 10.81 4.88 -2.91
C GLU A 49 9.83 5.68 -3.74
N ASN A 50 9.28 5.05 -4.79
CA ASN A 50 8.17 5.63 -5.52
C ASN A 50 7.35 4.57 -6.28
N VAL A 51 6.25 5.02 -6.91
CA VAL A 51 5.39 4.21 -7.76
C VAL A 51 6.02 3.97 -9.15
N LEU A 52 5.59 2.89 -9.83
CA LEU A 52 6.07 2.57 -11.19
C LEU A 52 5.87 3.70 -12.21
N GLY A 53 4.82 4.49 -12.04
CA GLY A 53 4.51 5.61 -12.91
C GLY A 53 5.62 6.65 -13.02
N LEU A 54 6.53 6.74 -12.03
CA LEU A 54 7.71 7.60 -12.07
C LEU A 54 8.61 7.28 -13.27
N LEU A 55 8.76 6.00 -13.62
CA LEU A 55 9.64 5.57 -14.73
C LEU A 55 9.16 6.05 -16.11
N SER A 56 7.86 6.33 -16.24
CA SER A 56 7.24 6.79 -17.50
C SER A 56 6.76 8.24 -17.48
N ALA A 57 6.90 8.94 -16.35
CA ALA A 57 6.47 10.33 -16.23
C ALA A 57 7.46 11.26 -16.93
N LYS A 58 6.92 12.19 -17.75
CA LYS A 58 7.70 13.15 -18.51
C LYS A 58 7.28 14.59 -18.17
N ASP A 59 8.20 15.51 -18.31
CA ASP A 59 7.95 16.95 -18.28
C ASP A 59 7.31 17.46 -19.60
N ALA A 60 7.04 18.74 -19.67
CA ALA A 60 6.47 19.37 -20.85
C ALA A 60 7.41 19.32 -22.09
N ASN A 61 8.70 19.15 -21.89
CA ASN A 61 9.71 19.03 -22.95
C ASN A 61 9.96 17.59 -23.38
N GLY A 62 9.27 16.61 -22.75
CA GLY A 62 9.42 15.20 -23.06
C GLY A 62 10.53 14.47 -22.27
N ASN A 63 11.24 15.15 -21.36
CA ASN A 63 12.28 14.56 -20.54
C ASN A 63 11.67 13.69 -19.42
N TYR A 64 12.29 12.56 -19.12
CA TYR A 64 11.85 11.69 -18.04
C TYR A 64 12.27 12.25 -16.68
N TYR A 65 11.33 12.51 -15.78
CA TYR A 65 11.61 12.95 -14.40
C TYR A 65 12.54 12.01 -13.65
N PHE A 66 12.45 10.70 -13.90
CA PHE A 66 13.32 9.72 -13.26
C PHE A 66 14.78 9.90 -13.68
N GLN A 67 15.04 10.22 -14.96
CA GLN A 67 16.39 10.47 -15.43
C GLN A 67 16.95 11.80 -14.91
N GLU A 68 16.12 12.84 -14.88
CA GLU A 68 16.54 14.14 -14.30
C GLU A 68 16.88 14.01 -12.81
N MET A 69 16.09 13.23 -12.07
CA MET A 69 16.33 12.91 -10.67
C MET A 69 17.67 12.20 -10.47
N ARG A 70 17.96 11.16 -11.24
CA ARG A 70 19.25 10.45 -11.18
C ARG A 70 20.42 11.34 -11.55
N ASN A 71 20.24 12.21 -12.55
CA ASN A 71 21.26 13.19 -12.94
C ASN A 71 21.53 14.20 -11.81
N LEU A 72 20.49 14.64 -11.10
CA LEU A 72 20.64 15.50 -9.92
C LEU A 72 21.45 14.78 -8.82
N PHE A 73 21.10 13.54 -8.48
CA PHE A 73 21.83 12.79 -7.46
C PHE A 73 23.29 12.54 -7.85
N LYS A 74 23.55 12.28 -9.12
CA LYS A 74 24.92 12.15 -9.63
C LYS A 74 25.72 13.45 -9.48
N LYS A 75 25.13 14.61 -9.79
CA LYS A 75 25.76 15.93 -9.57
C LYS A 75 26.07 16.19 -8.08
N LEU A 76 25.30 15.59 -7.17
CA LEU A 76 25.51 15.67 -5.72
C LEU A 76 26.53 14.63 -5.20
N GLY A 77 27.18 13.88 -6.10
CA GLY A 77 28.23 12.90 -5.75
C GLY A 77 27.71 11.50 -5.38
N TYR A 78 26.50 11.14 -5.85
CA TYR A 78 25.92 9.82 -5.59
C TYR A 78 25.79 9.01 -6.87
N GLU A 79 26.26 7.77 -6.87
CA GLU A 79 25.81 6.76 -7.82
C GLU A 79 24.48 6.17 -7.35
N THR A 80 23.65 5.77 -8.33
CA THR A 80 22.31 5.28 -8.04
C THR A 80 21.99 3.99 -8.79
N GLU A 81 21.48 3.02 -8.07
CA GLU A 81 20.95 1.77 -8.61
C GLU A 81 19.49 1.61 -8.20
N TYR A 82 18.66 0.97 -9.05
CA TYR A 82 17.26 0.76 -8.70
C TYR A 82 16.75 -0.58 -9.17
N ARG A 83 15.73 -1.07 -8.51
CA ARG A 83 14.95 -2.24 -8.93
C ARG A 83 13.45 -1.99 -8.71
N ILE A 84 12.64 -2.73 -9.47
CA ILE A 84 11.21 -2.82 -9.23
C ILE A 84 10.99 -4.03 -8.34
N LEU A 85 10.56 -3.78 -7.11
CA LEU A 85 10.28 -4.83 -6.13
C LEU A 85 8.78 -5.02 -5.98
N ASN A 86 8.33 -6.29 -5.97
CA ASN A 86 6.95 -6.64 -5.65
C ASN A 86 6.92 -7.20 -4.24
N ALA A 87 6.21 -6.56 -3.32
CA ALA A 87 6.22 -6.93 -1.91
C ALA A 87 5.80 -8.39 -1.63
N ASN A 88 4.97 -8.98 -2.51
CA ASN A 88 4.59 -10.39 -2.38
C ASN A 88 5.77 -11.34 -2.55
N ASP A 89 6.78 -10.97 -3.33
CA ASP A 89 7.98 -11.79 -3.52
C ASP A 89 8.89 -11.79 -2.28
N TYR A 90 8.59 -10.94 -1.29
CA TYR A 90 9.39 -10.70 -0.07
C TYR A 90 8.60 -10.88 1.23
N GLY A 91 7.51 -11.62 1.21
CA GLY A 91 6.79 -12.03 2.42
C GLY A 91 5.45 -11.34 2.68
N ALA A 92 5.05 -10.32 1.89
CA ALA A 92 3.77 -9.64 2.06
C ALA A 92 2.62 -10.38 1.33
N LEU A 93 1.43 -10.43 1.91
CA LEU A 93 0.21 -10.96 1.25
C LEU A 93 -0.46 -9.93 0.35
N GLN A 94 0.36 -9.15 -0.37
CA GLN A 94 -0.10 -8.06 -1.22
C GLN A 94 0.79 -7.92 -2.46
N ALA A 95 0.17 -7.90 -3.64
CA ALA A 95 0.85 -7.57 -4.89
C ALA A 95 1.06 -6.04 -4.97
N ARG A 96 2.20 -5.56 -4.46
CA ARG A 96 2.57 -4.13 -4.43
C ARG A 96 3.93 -3.92 -5.06
N LYS A 97 3.94 -3.41 -6.29
CA LYS A 97 5.17 -3.09 -7.01
C LYS A 97 5.60 -1.65 -6.72
N ARG A 98 6.89 -1.49 -6.40
CA ARG A 98 7.52 -0.17 -6.15
C ARG A 98 8.88 -0.08 -6.80
N VAL A 99 9.23 1.12 -7.23
CA VAL A 99 10.60 1.47 -7.59
C VAL A 99 11.34 1.78 -6.31
N ILE A 100 12.37 1.00 -6.01
CA ILE A 100 13.29 1.25 -4.90
C ILE A 100 14.62 1.62 -5.51
N LEU A 101 15.03 2.87 -5.31
CA LEU A 101 16.32 3.38 -5.72
C LEU A 101 17.20 3.55 -4.49
N VAL A 102 18.38 2.99 -4.56
CA VAL A 102 19.43 3.15 -3.55
C VAL A 102 20.53 4.02 -4.14
N GLY A 103 20.98 5.01 -3.40
CA GLY A 103 22.12 5.83 -3.75
C GLY A 103 23.25 5.66 -2.74
N ARG A 104 24.47 5.56 -3.23
CA ARG A 104 25.72 5.53 -2.45
C ARG A 104 26.59 6.72 -2.83
N ARG A 105 27.13 7.42 -1.84
CA ARG A 105 28.08 8.50 -2.09
C ARG A 105 29.41 7.94 -2.60
N GLY A 106 29.95 8.52 -3.69
CA GLY A 106 31.13 8.05 -4.39
C GLY A 106 30.78 7.47 -5.78
N HIS A 107 31.76 6.82 -6.41
CA HIS A 107 31.67 6.33 -7.79
C HIS A 107 31.59 4.81 -7.92
N GLN A 108 31.39 4.10 -6.81
CA GLN A 108 31.25 2.63 -6.83
C GLN A 108 29.85 2.21 -7.25
N THR A 109 29.76 1.12 -7.99
CA THR A 109 28.54 0.43 -8.40
C THR A 109 28.48 -0.96 -7.78
N GLY A 110 27.35 -1.67 -7.95
CA GLY A 110 27.15 -3.02 -7.41
C GLY A 110 26.77 -3.07 -5.94
N PHE A 111 26.31 -1.95 -5.38
CA PHE A 111 25.94 -1.80 -3.97
C PHE A 111 24.44 -2.03 -3.71
N TYR A 112 23.65 -2.32 -4.75
CA TYR A 112 22.22 -2.56 -4.54
C TYR A 112 22.00 -3.83 -3.70
N PRO A 113 21.13 -3.78 -2.67
CA PRO A 113 20.87 -4.93 -1.80
C PRO A 113 20.52 -6.20 -2.57
N GLN A 114 21.15 -7.31 -2.23
CA GLN A 114 20.85 -8.62 -2.79
C GLN A 114 19.74 -9.26 -1.95
N LEU A 115 18.49 -9.02 -2.34
CA LEU A 115 17.32 -9.48 -1.59
C LEU A 115 16.93 -10.88 -2.03
N GLU A 116 16.93 -11.82 -1.12
CA GLU A 116 16.38 -13.14 -1.35
C GLU A 116 14.84 -13.09 -1.36
N THR A 117 14.25 -13.78 -2.34
CA THR A 117 12.80 -13.90 -2.43
C THR A 117 12.29 -14.90 -1.38
N ASP A 118 11.15 -14.56 -0.77
CA ASP A 118 10.52 -15.35 0.28
C ASP A 118 9.00 -15.17 0.17
N LYS A 119 8.41 -15.85 -0.80
CA LYS A 119 6.96 -15.77 -1.03
C LYS A 119 6.20 -16.45 0.10
N PRO A 120 5.12 -15.82 0.61
CA PRO A 120 4.27 -16.46 1.60
C PRO A 120 3.68 -17.77 1.06
N ASN A 121 3.70 -18.80 1.89
CA ASN A 121 3.08 -20.11 1.61
C ASN A 121 1.65 -20.20 2.18
N VAL A 122 1.05 -19.08 2.53
CA VAL A 122 -0.32 -18.96 3.06
C VAL A 122 -1.17 -18.06 2.16
N LEU A 123 -2.48 -18.11 2.34
CA LEU A 123 -3.42 -17.29 1.60
C LEU A 123 -3.74 -15.98 2.34
N VAL A 124 -4.28 -15.01 1.63
CA VAL A 124 -4.66 -13.70 2.18
C VAL A 124 -5.60 -13.81 3.37
N ASN A 125 -6.45 -14.85 3.44
CA ASN A 125 -7.32 -15.11 4.59
C ASN A 125 -6.58 -15.20 5.93
N GLU A 126 -5.29 -15.48 5.93
CA GLU A 126 -4.48 -15.58 7.14
C GLU A 126 -4.55 -14.30 7.99
N ILE A 127 -4.65 -13.13 7.36
CA ILE A 127 -4.72 -11.86 8.10
C ILE A 127 -5.99 -11.67 8.92
N PHE A 128 -7.06 -12.43 8.64
CA PHE A 128 -8.37 -12.28 9.28
C PHE A 128 -8.62 -13.29 10.40
N THR A 129 -7.85 -14.36 10.46
CA THR A 129 -8.18 -15.60 11.20
C THR A 129 -8.43 -15.40 12.69
N ASP A 130 -7.68 -14.53 13.36
CA ASP A 130 -7.78 -14.27 14.79
C ASP A 130 -8.54 -12.98 15.14
N LEU A 131 -8.94 -12.19 14.15
CA LEU A 131 -9.77 -11.01 14.35
C LEU A 131 -11.23 -11.40 14.64
N PRO A 132 -11.92 -10.68 15.55
CA PRO A 132 -13.35 -10.90 15.75
C PRO A 132 -14.14 -10.52 14.50
N ALA A 133 -15.21 -11.28 14.18
CA ALA A 133 -16.13 -10.88 13.12
C ALA A 133 -16.92 -9.65 13.58
N ILE A 134 -17.01 -8.65 12.70
CA ILE A 134 -17.77 -7.41 12.92
C ILE A 134 -18.53 -7.03 11.64
N HIS A 135 -19.68 -6.37 11.79
CA HIS A 135 -20.44 -5.85 10.66
C HIS A 135 -20.06 -4.39 10.33
N ALA A 136 -20.63 -3.88 9.24
CA ALA A 136 -20.45 -2.48 8.86
C ALA A 136 -20.89 -1.53 9.99
N GLY A 137 -20.02 -0.57 10.34
CA GLY A 137 -20.24 0.39 11.43
C GLY A 137 -19.82 -0.09 12.81
N GLU A 138 -19.50 -1.38 12.97
CA GLU A 138 -19.07 -1.95 14.26
C GLU A 138 -17.58 -1.87 14.50
N GLY A 139 -17.16 -2.30 15.69
CA GLY A 139 -15.76 -2.33 16.12
C GLY A 139 -15.31 -1.05 16.82
N SER A 140 -14.02 -0.96 17.08
CA SER A 140 -13.44 0.15 17.85
C SER A 140 -12.01 0.47 17.42
N VAL A 141 -11.60 1.72 17.67
CA VAL A 141 -10.18 2.13 17.65
C VAL A 141 -9.43 1.64 18.88
N ARG A 142 -10.15 1.35 19.96
CA ARG A 142 -9.60 0.81 21.21
C ARG A 142 -9.26 -0.67 21.06
N PRO A 143 -8.45 -1.22 21.99
CA PRO A 143 -8.13 -2.64 21.99
C PRO A 143 -9.36 -3.54 21.98
N CYS A 144 -9.33 -4.58 21.14
CA CYS A 144 -10.38 -5.61 21.08
C CYS A 144 -9.83 -6.99 21.45
N LYS A 145 -10.71 -7.85 21.96
CA LYS A 145 -10.36 -9.24 22.29
C LYS A 145 -10.21 -10.04 21.00
N MET A 146 -9.08 -10.71 20.89
CA MET A 146 -8.73 -11.56 19.75
C MET A 146 -9.24 -12.99 19.95
N LYS A 147 -9.43 -13.70 18.84
CA LYS A 147 -9.55 -15.17 18.85
C LYS A 147 -8.14 -15.77 19.00
N LYS A 148 -8.08 -17.03 19.43
CA LYS A 148 -6.82 -17.77 19.47
C LYS A 148 -6.28 -17.96 18.06
N TYR A 149 -5.05 -17.51 17.83
CA TYR A 149 -4.34 -17.73 16.57
C TYR A 149 -3.63 -19.09 16.62
N THR A 150 -3.82 -19.93 15.62
CA THR A 150 -3.23 -21.27 15.52
C THR A 150 -2.21 -21.42 14.40
N GLY A 151 -2.10 -20.40 13.53
CA GLY A 151 -1.13 -20.35 12.46
C GLY A 151 0.26 -19.90 12.92
N LYS A 152 1.19 -19.81 11.99
CA LYS A 152 2.57 -19.34 12.25
C LYS A 152 2.93 -18.06 11.51
N TRP A 153 2.23 -17.77 10.41
CA TRP A 153 2.66 -16.71 9.51
C TRP A 153 2.61 -15.32 10.14
N LEU A 154 1.55 -14.99 10.93
CA LEU A 154 1.46 -13.68 11.61
C LEU A 154 2.63 -13.44 12.58
N HIS A 155 3.15 -14.50 13.21
CA HIS A 155 4.33 -14.41 14.08
C HIS A 155 5.60 -14.28 13.24
N ASN A 156 5.79 -15.14 12.25
CA ASN A 156 6.99 -15.15 11.42
C ASN A 156 7.18 -13.87 10.61
N SER A 157 6.08 -13.26 10.18
CA SER A 157 6.10 -11.96 9.46
C SER A 157 6.34 -10.76 10.39
N GLY A 158 6.34 -10.95 11.71
CA GLY A 158 6.47 -9.88 12.70
C GLY A 158 5.22 -9.01 12.87
N ILE A 159 4.06 -9.47 12.34
CA ILE A 159 2.77 -8.81 12.54
C ILE A 159 2.31 -9.02 13.98
N LYS A 160 2.36 -10.26 14.46
CA LYS A 160 1.95 -10.63 15.83
C LYS A 160 3.19 -10.92 16.66
N ASN A 161 3.63 -9.93 17.43
CA ASN A 161 4.83 -10.06 18.26
C ASN A 161 4.53 -10.53 19.69
N ASN A 162 3.36 -10.15 20.24
CA ASN A 162 2.92 -10.44 21.59
C ASN A 162 1.40 -10.64 21.62
N ASP A 163 0.85 -11.08 22.75
CA ASP A 163 -0.60 -11.17 22.98
C ASP A 163 -1.21 -9.78 23.33
N ILE A 164 -0.69 -8.73 22.69
CA ILE A 164 -1.21 -7.38 22.88
C ILE A 164 -2.56 -7.27 22.15
N PRO A 165 -3.58 -6.71 22.80
CA PRO A 165 -4.86 -6.49 22.17
C PRO A 165 -4.76 -5.59 20.94
N VAL A 166 -5.40 -5.98 19.87
CA VAL A 166 -5.34 -5.29 18.57
C VAL A 166 -6.21 -4.03 18.60
N THR A 167 -5.68 -2.94 18.10
CA THR A 167 -6.39 -1.66 17.95
C THR A 167 -6.82 -1.45 16.49
N TRP A 168 -7.65 -0.45 16.25
CA TRP A 168 -8.08 -0.04 14.90
C TRP A 168 -8.90 -1.09 14.14
N HIS A 169 -9.51 -2.05 14.84
CA HIS A 169 -10.46 -2.98 14.24
C HIS A 169 -11.87 -2.38 14.27
N ILE A 170 -12.09 -1.40 13.42
CA ILE A 170 -13.33 -0.62 13.28
C ILE A 170 -13.77 -0.56 11.82
N ALA A 171 -14.97 -1.02 11.53
CA ALA A 171 -15.55 -1.04 10.20
C ALA A 171 -16.16 0.32 9.81
N ARG A 172 -16.14 0.62 8.52
CA ARG A 172 -16.89 1.73 7.95
C ARG A 172 -18.37 1.41 7.95
N PRO A 173 -19.27 2.33 8.32
CA PRO A 173 -20.70 2.14 8.09
C PRO A 173 -20.99 2.10 6.58
N LEU A 174 -22.00 1.34 6.19
CA LEU A 174 -22.50 1.26 4.83
C LEU A 174 -23.93 1.79 4.76
N ASN A 175 -24.30 2.42 3.66
CA ASN A 175 -25.69 2.66 3.32
C ASN A 175 -26.35 1.37 2.76
N GLN A 176 -27.66 1.37 2.64
CA GLN A 176 -28.41 0.18 2.19
C GLN A 176 -28.04 -0.26 0.76
N GLN A 177 -27.75 0.70 -0.13
CA GLN A 177 -27.36 0.40 -1.51
C GLN A 177 -25.99 -0.28 -1.56
N ASP A 178 -24.97 0.29 -0.91
CA ASP A 178 -23.64 -0.30 -0.85
C ASP A 178 -23.65 -1.68 -0.18
N SER A 179 -24.49 -1.86 0.85
CA SER A 179 -24.68 -3.16 1.52
C SER A 179 -25.21 -4.24 0.55
N LYS A 180 -26.18 -3.89 -0.30
CA LYS A 180 -26.70 -4.82 -1.33
C LYS A 180 -25.63 -5.13 -2.38
N ILE A 181 -24.89 -4.11 -2.85
CA ILE A 181 -23.82 -4.28 -3.83
C ILE A 181 -22.71 -5.17 -3.27
N TYR A 182 -22.25 -4.92 -2.04
CA TYR A 182 -21.17 -5.69 -1.42
C TYR A 182 -21.54 -7.17 -1.30
N ARG A 183 -22.78 -7.46 -0.92
CA ARG A 183 -23.27 -8.84 -0.85
C ARG A 183 -23.22 -9.52 -2.22
N LEU A 184 -23.75 -8.88 -3.27
CA LEU A 184 -23.72 -9.43 -4.64
C LEU A 184 -22.30 -9.70 -5.11
N VAL A 185 -21.39 -8.74 -4.88
CA VAL A 185 -19.97 -8.83 -5.28
C VAL A 185 -19.27 -9.97 -4.53
N THR A 186 -19.50 -10.10 -3.22
CA THR A 186 -18.87 -11.12 -2.40
C THR A 186 -19.41 -12.50 -2.71
N ASP A 187 -20.72 -12.62 -2.94
CA ASP A 187 -21.39 -13.89 -3.30
C ASP A 187 -20.91 -14.38 -4.68
N LEU A 188 -20.76 -13.49 -5.67
CA LEU A 188 -20.22 -13.85 -6.98
C LEU A 188 -18.77 -14.34 -6.85
N TRP A 189 -17.95 -13.61 -6.07
CA TRP A 189 -16.55 -14.01 -5.83
C TRP A 189 -16.48 -15.38 -5.14
N SER A 190 -17.29 -15.61 -4.12
CA SER A 190 -17.26 -16.86 -3.34
C SER A 190 -17.74 -18.07 -4.15
N ARG A 191 -18.71 -17.90 -5.06
CA ARG A 191 -19.27 -18.99 -5.87
C ARG A 191 -18.44 -19.30 -7.12
N GLU A 192 -17.92 -18.26 -7.79
CA GLU A 192 -17.35 -18.39 -9.12
C GLU A 192 -15.89 -17.93 -9.24
N GLY A 193 -15.36 -17.30 -8.20
CA GLY A 193 -14.03 -16.66 -8.27
C GLY A 193 -13.95 -15.51 -9.26
N LYS A 194 -15.10 -14.98 -9.69
CA LYS A 194 -15.20 -13.91 -10.67
C LYS A 194 -15.40 -12.56 -9.99
N ARG A 195 -14.78 -11.53 -10.56
CA ARG A 195 -15.02 -10.15 -10.17
C ARG A 195 -16.29 -9.65 -10.86
N MET A 196 -17.15 -8.96 -10.12
CA MET A 196 -18.30 -8.25 -10.66
C MET A 196 -17.82 -6.88 -11.20
N GLU A 197 -18.17 -6.58 -12.43
CA GLU A 197 -17.99 -5.23 -12.98
C GLU A 197 -19.18 -4.35 -12.63
N TYR A 198 -18.99 -3.03 -12.64
CA TYR A 198 -20.08 -2.09 -12.32
C TYR A 198 -21.30 -2.27 -13.24
N ASN A 199 -21.08 -2.59 -14.51
CA ASN A 199 -22.15 -2.79 -15.48
C ASN A 199 -22.91 -4.10 -15.31
N ASP A 200 -22.39 -5.06 -14.52
CA ASP A 200 -23.08 -6.32 -14.19
C ASP A 200 -24.09 -6.15 -13.05
N LEU A 201 -24.04 -5.02 -12.35
CA LEU A 201 -25.00 -4.74 -11.29
C LEU A 201 -26.42 -4.59 -11.84
N PRO A 202 -27.47 -4.88 -11.05
CA PRO A 202 -28.86 -4.49 -11.35
C PRO A 202 -28.98 -2.99 -11.61
N GLU A 203 -29.82 -2.57 -12.57
CA GLU A 203 -29.95 -1.15 -12.97
C GLU A 203 -30.29 -0.22 -11.80
N ASN A 204 -31.14 -0.66 -10.88
CA ASN A 204 -31.52 0.11 -9.69
C ASN A 204 -30.37 0.34 -8.69
N LEU A 205 -29.22 -0.34 -8.86
CA LEU A 205 -28.01 -0.17 -8.06
C LEU A 205 -26.94 0.64 -8.79
N LYS A 206 -27.13 0.97 -10.07
CA LYS A 206 -26.20 1.73 -10.91
C LYS A 206 -26.47 3.23 -10.83
N THR A 207 -26.02 3.88 -9.78
CA THR A 207 -26.27 5.33 -9.56
C THR A 207 -25.21 6.24 -10.17
N HIS A 208 -24.07 5.69 -10.61
CA HIS A 208 -22.97 6.50 -11.15
C HIS A 208 -23.18 6.83 -12.63
N LYS A 209 -23.07 8.13 -13.00
CA LYS A 209 -23.22 8.60 -14.39
C LYS A 209 -22.12 8.06 -15.30
N ASN A 210 -20.87 8.04 -14.83
CA ASN A 210 -19.73 7.52 -15.58
C ASN A 210 -19.54 6.03 -15.27
N ARG A 211 -20.07 5.17 -16.12
CA ARG A 211 -20.03 3.71 -15.94
C ARG A 211 -18.73 3.07 -16.43
N THR A 212 -18.00 3.76 -17.31
CA THR A 212 -16.77 3.24 -17.91
C THR A 212 -15.56 3.44 -17.00
N ALA A 213 -15.40 4.63 -16.42
CA ALA A 213 -14.28 4.93 -15.52
C ALA A 213 -14.34 4.18 -14.17
N PHE A 214 -15.49 3.61 -13.83
CA PHE A 214 -15.72 2.89 -12.58
C PHE A 214 -16.06 1.41 -12.80
N ALA A 215 -15.75 0.85 -13.97
CA ALA A 215 -16.07 -0.54 -14.30
C ALA A 215 -15.60 -1.52 -13.23
N ASP A 216 -14.41 -1.34 -12.67
CA ASP A 216 -13.80 -2.24 -11.68
C ASP A 216 -13.89 -1.74 -10.21
N ARG A 217 -14.88 -0.88 -9.91
CA ARG A 217 -14.99 -0.19 -8.61
C ARG A 217 -15.11 -1.13 -7.41
N PHE A 218 -15.88 -2.20 -7.54
CA PHE A 218 -16.19 -3.10 -6.42
C PHE A 218 -15.25 -4.30 -6.42
N LYS A 219 -14.27 -4.30 -5.50
CA LYS A 219 -13.26 -5.37 -5.41
C LYS A 219 -13.25 -6.04 -4.04
N VAL A 220 -13.36 -7.35 -4.07
CA VAL A 220 -13.11 -8.17 -2.87
C VAL A 220 -11.61 -8.24 -2.61
N VAL A 221 -11.21 -8.14 -1.35
CA VAL A 221 -9.88 -8.56 -0.90
C VAL A 221 -9.88 -10.08 -0.93
N ALA A 222 -9.33 -10.64 -2.00
CA ALA A 222 -9.46 -12.05 -2.34
C ALA A 222 -8.72 -12.94 -1.32
N GLY A 223 -9.43 -13.37 -0.30
CA GLY A 223 -8.88 -14.16 0.81
C GLY A 223 -8.32 -15.51 0.39
N ASN A 224 -8.84 -16.09 -0.68
CA ASN A 224 -8.45 -17.37 -1.26
C ASN A 224 -7.27 -17.30 -2.25
N LEU A 225 -6.63 -16.15 -2.40
CA LEU A 225 -5.45 -15.96 -3.23
C LEU A 225 -4.18 -15.80 -2.37
N SER A 226 -3.02 -16.02 -2.96
CA SER A 226 -1.70 -15.84 -2.34
C SER A 226 -1.31 -14.37 -2.15
N ALA A 227 -1.98 -13.45 -2.85
CA ALA A 227 -1.77 -12.02 -2.70
C ALA A 227 -3.05 -11.23 -2.99
N SER A 228 -3.35 -10.25 -2.15
CA SER A 228 -4.36 -9.23 -2.44
C SER A 228 -3.86 -8.22 -3.47
N HIS A 229 -4.77 -7.44 -4.04
CA HIS A 229 -4.38 -6.24 -4.79
C HIS A 229 -3.77 -5.17 -3.87
N THR A 230 -3.07 -4.21 -4.46
CA THR A 230 -2.34 -3.16 -3.72
C THR A 230 -3.27 -2.31 -2.84
N VAL A 231 -2.96 -2.21 -1.55
CA VAL A 231 -3.61 -1.28 -0.62
C VAL A 231 -3.13 0.15 -0.91
N LEU A 232 -4.05 1.03 -1.27
CA LEU A 232 -3.79 2.41 -1.61
C LEU A 232 -4.38 3.37 -0.56
N ALA A 233 -3.83 4.58 -0.46
CA ALA A 233 -4.37 5.63 0.39
C ALA A 233 -5.82 6.03 0.03
N HIS A 234 -6.29 5.68 -1.17
CA HIS A 234 -7.68 5.85 -1.61
C HIS A 234 -8.69 5.12 -0.73
N LEU A 235 -8.29 4.04 -0.04
CA LEU A 235 -9.11 3.37 0.98
C LEU A 235 -9.65 4.34 2.05
N ALA A 236 -8.96 5.47 2.27
CA ALA A 236 -9.43 6.55 3.15
C ALA A 236 -10.73 7.22 2.68
N LYS A 237 -11.03 7.23 1.36
CA LYS A 237 -12.21 7.85 0.77
C LYS A 237 -13.42 6.95 0.87
N ASP A 238 -13.31 5.74 0.32
CA ASP A 238 -14.35 4.71 0.35
C ASP A 238 -13.73 3.32 0.46
N GLY A 239 -14.54 2.31 0.70
CA GLY A 239 -14.10 0.93 0.85
C GLY A 239 -14.39 0.03 -0.34
N HIS A 240 -14.87 0.59 -1.45
CA HIS A 240 -15.40 -0.20 -2.57
C HIS A 240 -14.36 -1.08 -3.25
N TYR A 241 -13.10 -0.65 -3.26
CA TYR A 241 -11.99 -1.46 -3.76
C TYR A 241 -11.45 -2.48 -2.75
N TYR A 242 -12.01 -2.54 -1.53
CA TYR A 242 -11.47 -3.34 -0.43
C TYR A 242 -12.58 -3.99 0.39
N ILE A 243 -13.48 -4.70 -0.30
CA ILE A 243 -14.59 -5.41 0.32
C ILE A 243 -14.03 -6.65 1.05
N HIS A 244 -14.45 -6.86 2.29
CA HIS A 244 -14.08 -8.03 3.07
C HIS A 244 -14.58 -9.32 2.41
N PRO A 245 -13.81 -10.41 2.35
CA PRO A 245 -14.19 -11.62 1.62
C PRO A 245 -15.35 -12.40 2.25
N ASP A 246 -15.61 -12.21 3.53
CA ASP A 246 -16.72 -12.86 4.24
C ASP A 246 -18.02 -12.07 4.03
N SER A 247 -18.95 -12.65 3.26
CA SER A 247 -20.26 -12.04 2.96
C SER A 247 -21.15 -11.87 4.19
N TYR A 248 -20.94 -12.64 5.26
CA TYR A 248 -21.65 -12.47 6.53
C TYR A 248 -21.32 -11.12 7.17
N GLN A 249 -20.07 -10.70 7.15
CA GLN A 249 -19.64 -9.40 7.71
C GLN A 249 -20.07 -8.22 6.84
N ASN A 250 -20.22 -8.41 5.55
CA ASN A 250 -20.76 -7.47 4.56
C ASN A 250 -20.26 -6.02 4.74
N ARG A 251 -18.97 -5.81 4.65
CA ARG A 251 -18.28 -4.54 4.90
C ARG A 251 -17.01 -4.39 4.10
N SER A 252 -16.40 -3.23 4.10
CA SER A 252 -14.99 -3.08 3.69
C SER A 252 -14.03 -3.48 4.82
N ILE A 253 -12.77 -3.72 4.48
CA ILE A 253 -11.74 -4.02 5.48
C ILE A 253 -11.53 -2.85 6.45
N THR A 254 -11.11 -3.19 7.66
CA THR A 254 -10.78 -2.22 8.72
C THR A 254 -9.35 -1.68 8.55
N PRO A 255 -8.97 -0.59 9.24
CA PRO A 255 -7.58 -0.15 9.26
C PRO A 255 -6.59 -1.23 9.71
N ARG A 256 -6.95 -2.04 10.72
CA ARG A 256 -6.09 -3.13 11.18
C ARG A 256 -5.89 -4.21 10.11
N GLU A 257 -6.92 -4.62 9.43
CA GLU A 257 -6.83 -5.59 8.33
C GLU A 257 -5.99 -5.05 7.18
N ALA A 258 -6.16 -3.78 6.81
CA ALA A 258 -5.32 -3.11 5.83
C ALA A 258 -3.86 -2.99 6.29
N ALA A 259 -3.62 -2.72 7.59
CA ALA A 259 -2.29 -2.67 8.19
C ALA A 259 -1.59 -4.03 8.13
N ARG A 260 -2.31 -5.12 8.40
CA ARG A 260 -1.77 -6.49 8.28
C ARG A 260 -1.40 -6.85 6.83
N LEU A 261 -2.15 -6.39 5.83
CA LEU A 261 -1.77 -6.53 4.41
C LEU A 261 -0.48 -5.77 4.09
N GLN A 262 -0.21 -4.68 4.79
CA GLN A 262 1.03 -3.90 4.73
C GLN A 262 2.09 -4.40 5.71
N THR A 263 1.84 -5.52 6.38
CA THR A 263 2.72 -6.17 7.37
C THR A 263 3.13 -5.26 8.54
N PHE A 264 2.27 -4.29 8.93
CA PHE A 264 2.47 -3.55 10.17
C PHE A 264 2.26 -4.46 11.37
N PRO A 265 3.08 -4.32 12.42
CA PRO A 265 2.85 -5.01 13.68
C PRO A 265 1.49 -4.65 14.29
N ASP A 266 0.87 -5.61 14.99
CA ASP A 266 -0.44 -5.41 15.61
C ASP A 266 -0.43 -4.42 16.77
N ASP A 267 0.73 -4.18 17.37
CA ASP A 267 0.99 -3.18 18.41
C ASP A 267 1.23 -1.77 17.83
N TYR A 268 1.35 -1.63 16.50
CA TYR A 268 1.50 -0.31 15.88
C TYR A 268 0.18 0.47 15.96
N TYR A 269 0.23 1.64 16.60
CA TYR A 269 -0.90 2.55 16.71
C TYR A 269 -0.81 3.66 15.66
N PHE A 270 -1.91 3.89 14.93
CA PHE A 270 -1.99 4.92 13.90
C PHE A 270 -2.55 6.21 14.50
N GLU A 271 -1.70 7.20 14.70
CA GLU A 271 -2.11 8.52 15.20
C GLU A 271 -2.49 9.46 14.06
N GLY A 272 -3.50 10.28 14.30
CA GLY A 272 -3.84 11.41 13.42
C GLY A 272 -3.10 12.67 13.87
N GLY A 273 -3.13 13.70 13.03
CA GLY A 273 -2.61 15.04 13.39
C GLY A 273 -3.51 15.83 14.36
N THR A 274 -4.49 15.18 14.97
CA THR A 274 -5.45 15.76 15.93
C THR A 274 -5.59 14.86 17.15
N ASP A 275 -6.08 15.39 18.26
CA ASP A 275 -6.30 14.65 19.53
C ASP A 275 -7.35 13.51 19.42
N LYS A 276 -8.07 13.44 18.31
CA LYS A 276 -9.08 12.42 18.09
C LYS A 276 -8.59 11.37 17.06
N PRO A 277 -8.74 10.06 17.36
CA PRO A 277 -8.42 9.01 16.41
C PRO A 277 -9.19 9.18 15.09
N SER A 278 -8.49 9.10 13.97
CA SER A 278 -9.08 9.27 12.64
C SER A 278 -8.83 8.05 11.76
N ARG A 279 -9.89 7.28 11.45
CA ARG A 279 -9.83 6.17 10.50
C ARG A 279 -9.30 6.61 9.12
N THR A 280 -9.66 7.81 8.68
CA THR A 280 -9.18 8.39 7.42
C THR A 280 -7.67 8.62 7.44
N ALA A 281 -7.12 9.14 8.56
CA ALA A 281 -5.70 9.33 8.74
C ALA A 281 -4.96 7.98 8.76
N ALA A 282 -5.47 7.01 9.53
CA ALA A 282 -4.91 5.65 9.58
C ALA A 282 -4.84 5.01 8.19
N PHE A 283 -5.91 5.01 7.42
CA PHE A 283 -5.91 4.45 6.05
C PHE A 283 -4.94 5.17 5.11
N ARG A 284 -4.76 6.49 5.23
CA ARG A 284 -3.78 7.22 4.44
C ARG A 284 -2.35 6.81 4.78
N GLN A 285 -2.04 6.70 6.05
CA GLN A 285 -0.72 6.25 6.52
C GLN A 285 -0.43 4.83 6.01
N ILE A 286 -1.36 3.90 6.22
CA ILE A 286 -1.25 2.51 5.78
C ILE A 286 -1.07 2.42 4.25
N GLY A 287 -1.91 3.09 3.48
CA GLY A 287 -1.89 3.00 2.02
C GLY A 287 -0.67 3.65 1.36
N ASN A 288 -0.05 4.64 2.03
CA ASN A 288 1.17 5.29 1.54
C ASN A 288 2.44 4.52 1.93
N ALA A 289 2.38 3.64 2.92
CA ALA A 289 3.56 2.94 3.42
C ALA A 289 4.12 1.91 2.42
N VAL A 290 5.41 1.66 2.51
CA VAL A 290 6.05 0.43 2.02
C VAL A 290 5.71 -0.69 3.00
N PRO A 291 5.37 -1.92 2.56
CA PRO A 291 5.19 -3.03 3.47
C PRO A 291 6.40 -3.22 4.39
N VAL A 292 6.13 -3.35 5.70
CA VAL A 292 7.19 -3.31 6.72
C VAL A 292 8.19 -4.44 6.53
N ILE A 293 7.74 -5.64 6.15
CA ILE A 293 8.63 -6.77 5.88
C ILE A 293 9.60 -6.51 4.72
N LEU A 294 9.13 -5.84 3.64
CA LEU A 294 10.01 -5.47 2.52
C LEU A 294 11.02 -4.39 2.96
N ALA A 295 10.56 -3.36 3.69
CA ALA A 295 11.42 -2.31 4.20
C ALA A 295 12.50 -2.86 5.14
N ARG A 296 12.14 -3.84 6.00
CA ARG A 296 13.07 -4.54 6.89
C ARG A 296 14.14 -5.27 6.11
N LYS A 297 13.77 -6.11 5.12
CA LYS A 297 14.74 -6.85 4.28
C LYS A 297 15.72 -5.91 3.57
N ILE A 298 15.24 -4.78 3.06
CA ILE A 298 16.12 -3.77 2.45
C ILE A 298 17.09 -3.18 3.48
N ALA A 299 16.59 -2.82 4.66
CA ALA A 299 17.40 -2.19 5.70
C ALA A 299 18.45 -3.13 6.29
N GLU A 300 18.08 -4.40 6.54
CA GLU A 300 18.99 -5.44 7.05
C GLU A 300 20.14 -5.68 6.07
N ASN A 301 19.86 -5.87 4.80
CA ASN A 301 20.88 -6.09 3.79
C ASN A 301 21.78 -4.85 3.56
N LEU A 302 21.21 -3.64 3.58
CA LEU A 302 22.01 -2.41 3.54
C LEU A 302 22.92 -2.26 4.78
N LYS A 303 22.46 -2.73 5.95
CA LYS A 303 23.26 -2.70 7.18
C LYS A 303 24.45 -3.65 7.11
N GLU A 304 24.28 -4.84 6.53
CA GLU A 304 25.36 -5.81 6.34
C GLU A 304 26.49 -5.21 5.47
N ASN A 305 26.13 -4.46 4.43
CA ASN A 305 27.05 -3.81 3.51
C ASN A 305 27.50 -2.41 3.97
N TRP A 306 27.08 -1.97 5.16
CA TRP A 306 27.35 -0.60 5.65
C TRP A 306 28.80 -0.35 6.03
N HIS A 307 29.53 -1.38 6.37
CA HIS A 307 30.90 -1.30 6.90
C HIS A 307 31.98 -1.35 5.82
N GLU A 308 31.61 -1.58 4.57
CA GLU A 308 32.47 -1.47 3.41
C GLU A 308 32.36 -0.05 2.80
#